data_5164c227b132a186c96d1875f69152f9
#
_entry.id   5164c227b132a186c96d1875f69152f9
#
_cell.length_a   1.000
_cell.length_b   1.000
_cell.length_c   1.000
_cell.angle_alpha   90.00
_cell.angle_beta   90.00
_cell.angle_gamma   90.00
#
_symmetry.space_group_name_H-M   'P 1'
#
loop_
_entity.id
_entity.type
_entity.pdbx_description
1 polymer ?
#
loop_
_entity_poly.entity_id
_entity_poly.type
_entity_poly.pdbx_seq_one_letter_code
_entity_poly.pdbx_strand_id
1 'polypeptide(L)'
;MTALKGLAALLFLNAALSFENWWPTPAIQPDHRLAPELLALWVVLLVVVKRAAALPRAAATGFALVYLLLVIGRYADVTAPALFGRPINLYWDLGQIPRFLSVASQHFAAWELAATGLLVALALWALFRLLRLAIEVAARDAAPLALRSRAALGATGLAVALVAANAAGVKATWPIVAKPVTPTYVRQAELLVSAFSPGRLAAALPPSPS
;
A
#
# COMPACT_ATOMS: atom_id res chain seq x y z
N MET A 1 7.87 23.06 -17.14
CA MET A 1 6.82 22.99 -16.09
C MET A 1 6.18 21.59 -15.97
N THR A 2 6.10 20.77 -17.00
CA THR A 2 5.54 19.41 -16.98
C THR A 2 6.38 18.44 -16.13
N ALA A 3 7.69 18.36 -16.36
CA ALA A 3 8.59 17.44 -15.64
C ALA A 3 8.57 17.64 -14.11
N LEU A 4 8.43 18.88 -13.62
CA LEU A 4 8.35 19.17 -12.19
C LEU A 4 7.07 18.60 -11.56
N LYS A 5 5.94 18.64 -12.29
CA LYS A 5 4.66 18.09 -11.82
C LYS A 5 4.72 16.57 -11.75
N GLY A 6 5.35 15.91 -12.73
CA GLY A 6 5.54 14.47 -12.71
C GLY A 6 6.45 13.99 -11.59
N LEU A 7 7.57 14.71 -11.38
CA LEU A 7 8.44 14.42 -10.24
C LEU A 7 7.69 14.57 -8.91
N ALA A 8 6.92 15.65 -8.72
CA ALA A 8 6.13 15.85 -7.51
C ALA A 8 5.07 14.75 -7.33
N ALA A 9 4.42 14.30 -8.41
CA ALA A 9 3.48 13.18 -8.37
C ALA A 9 4.16 11.87 -7.95
N LEU A 10 5.33 11.56 -8.50
CA LEU A 10 6.10 10.36 -8.12
C LEU A 10 6.59 10.43 -6.68
N LEU A 11 7.07 11.58 -6.21
CA LEU A 11 7.46 11.78 -4.81
C LEU A 11 6.28 11.62 -3.86
N PHE A 12 5.10 12.16 -4.22
CA PHE A 12 3.88 11.97 -3.43
C PHE A 12 3.48 10.50 -3.37
N LEU A 13 3.45 9.79 -4.50
CA LEU A 13 3.15 8.36 -4.54
C LEU A 13 4.16 7.57 -3.71
N ASN A 14 5.46 7.89 -3.80
CA ASN A 14 6.47 7.24 -2.96
C ASN A 14 6.19 7.48 -1.48
N ALA A 15 6.03 8.73 -1.07
CA ALA A 15 5.78 9.08 0.32
C ALA A 15 4.52 8.42 0.90
N ALA A 16 3.50 8.19 0.05
CA ALA A 16 2.28 7.50 0.44
C ALA A 16 2.47 6.01 0.77
N LEU A 17 3.61 5.39 0.42
CA LEU A 17 3.92 3.98 0.72
C LEU A 17 5.21 3.78 1.52
N SER A 18 6.07 4.82 1.63
CA SER A 18 7.39 4.71 2.27
C SER A 18 7.45 5.39 3.64
N PHE A 19 6.35 5.53 4.34
CA PHE A 19 6.32 6.05 5.71
C PHE A 19 6.52 4.94 6.74
N GLU A 20 6.97 5.34 7.93
CA GLU A 20 7.10 4.49 9.11
C GLU A 20 6.25 5.03 10.27
N ASN A 21 6.09 4.25 11.32
CA ASN A 21 5.36 4.68 12.52
C ASN A 21 6.24 5.57 13.39
N TRP A 22 5.66 6.60 13.99
CA TRP A 22 6.27 7.33 15.10
C TRP A 22 5.89 6.63 16.41
N TRP A 23 6.69 5.63 16.73
CA TRP A 23 6.43 4.76 17.87
C TRP A 23 6.43 5.51 19.21
N PRO A 24 5.52 5.25 20.16
CA PRO A 24 4.39 4.32 20.14
C PRO A 24 3.03 5.02 19.87
N THR A 25 2.89 5.73 18.78
CA THR A 25 1.71 6.54 18.49
C THR A 25 1.03 6.09 17.18
N PRO A 26 -0.22 6.53 16.90
CA PRO A 26 -0.81 6.31 15.58
C PRO A 26 -0.24 7.21 14.48
N ALA A 27 0.68 8.14 14.84
CA ALA A 27 1.29 9.05 13.89
C ALA A 27 2.32 8.35 12.99
N ILE A 28 2.54 8.92 11.81
CA ILE A 28 3.50 8.42 10.83
C ILE A 28 4.59 9.46 10.58
N GLN A 29 5.77 8.97 10.22
CA GLN A 29 6.89 9.81 9.78
C GLN A 29 7.31 9.42 8.36
N PRO A 30 7.68 10.40 7.50
CA PRO A 30 8.16 10.12 6.17
C PRO A 30 9.43 9.27 6.19
N ASP A 31 9.54 8.34 5.25
CA ASP A 31 10.76 7.61 4.95
C ASP A 31 11.23 8.01 3.54
N HIS A 32 12.55 8.13 3.36
CA HIS A 32 13.17 8.53 2.09
C HIS A 32 13.42 7.34 1.14
N ARG A 33 13.11 6.11 1.56
CA ARG A 33 13.29 4.90 0.76
C ARG A 33 12.28 4.82 -0.39
N LEU A 34 12.66 4.11 -1.45
CA LEU A 34 11.77 3.88 -2.59
C LEU A 34 10.81 2.72 -2.32
N ALA A 35 9.52 2.96 -2.49
CA ALA A 35 8.51 1.90 -2.40
C ALA A 35 8.60 0.98 -3.63
N PRO A 36 8.78 -0.34 -3.48
CA PRO A 36 8.84 -1.27 -4.61
C PRO A 36 7.53 -1.30 -5.41
N GLU A 37 6.40 -1.09 -4.76
CA GLU A 37 5.09 -1.01 -5.41
C GLU A 37 4.98 0.20 -6.34
N LEU A 38 5.65 1.32 -6.02
CA LEU A 38 5.74 2.46 -6.94
C LEU A 38 6.53 2.09 -8.21
N LEU A 39 7.64 1.36 -8.06
CA LEU A 39 8.42 0.90 -9.21
C LEU A 39 7.59 -0.04 -10.10
N ALA A 40 6.83 -0.96 -9.48
CA ALA A 40 5.91 -1.83 -10.21
C ALA A 40 4.83 -1.03 -10.93
N LEU A 41 4.18 -0.08 -10.25
CA LEU A 41 3.20 0.82 -10.87
C LEU A 41 3.81 1.57 -12.06
N TRP A 42 5.01 2.12 -11.91
CA TRP A 42 5.69 2.85 -12.98
C TRP A 42 5.90 1.99 -14.22
N VAL A 43 6.36 0.75 -14.06
CA VAL A 43 6.52 -0.21 -15.16
C VAL A 43 5.18 -0.48 -15.84
N VAL A 44 4.13 -0.72 -15.06
CA VAL A 44 2.77 -0.97 -15.61
C VAL A 44 2.26 0.26 -16.36
N LEU A 45 2.46 1.47 -15.84
CA LEU A 45 2.08 2.71 -16.54
C LEU A 45 2.80 2.86 -17.89
N LEU A 46 4.11 2.57 -17.94
CA LEU A 46 4.86 2.57 -19.21
C LEU A 46 4.26 1.60 -20.24
N VAL A 47 3.88 0.39 -19.81
CA VAL A 47 3.27 -0.63 -20.68
C VAL A 47 1.89 -0.19 -21.15
N VAL A 48 1.04 0.29 -20.25
CA VAL A 48 -0.33 0.70 -20.58
C VAL A 48 -0.32 1.90 -21.52
N VAL A 49 0.49 2.92 -21.23
CA VAL A 49 0.58 4.12 -22.07
C VAL A 49 1.18 3.80 -23.44
N LYS A 50 2.15 2.88 -23.52
CA LYS A 50 2.70 2.41 -24.79
C LYS A 50 1.64 1.72 -25.68
N ARG A 51 0.71 0.98 -25.07
CA ARG A 51 -0.34 0.25 -25.81
C ARG A 51 -1.54 1.11 -26.16
N ALA A 52 -1.96 1.98 -25.26
CA ALA A 52 -3.21 2.76 -25.39
C ALA A 52 -3.00 4.24 -25.73
N ALA A 53 -1.75 4.68 -25.95
CA ALA A 53 -1.32 6.07 -26.17
C ALA A 53 -1.64 7.03 -25.01
N ALA A 54 -2.57 6.68 -24.11
CA ALA A 54 -2.93 7.42 -22.92
C ALA A 54 -3.46 6.46 -21.84
N LEU A 55 -3.49 6.91 -20.59
CA LEU A 55 -4.08 6.12 -19.50
C LEU A 55 -5.61 6.23 -19.53
N PRO A 56 -6.36 5.12 -19.77
CA PRO A 56 -7.82 5.13 -19.72
C PRO A 56 -8.34 5.52 -18.33
N ARG A 57 -9.45 6.25 -18.26
CA ARG A 57 -10.05 6.70 -17.00
C ARG A 57 -10.36 5.55 -16.04
N ALA A 58 -10.88 4.44 -16.57
CA ALA A 58 -11.16 3.25 -15.77
C ALA A 58 -9.88 2.64 -15.18
N ALA A 59 -8.80 2.56 -15.97
CA ALA A 59 -7.50 2.09 -15.47
C ALA A 59 -6.92 3.02 -14.41
N ALA A 60 -7.00 4.36 -14.59
CA ALA A 60 -6.58 5.32 -13.59
C ALA A 60 -7.32 5.14 -12.26
N THR A 61 -8.64 4.92 -12.32
CA THR A 61 -9.47 4.63 -11.14
C THR A 61 -9.07 3.30 -10.50
N GLY A 62 -8.89 2.24 -11.28
CA GLY A 62 -8.47 0.93 -10.78
C GLY A 62 -7.11 0.98 -10.09
N PHE A 63 -6.11 1.61 -10.70
CA PHE A 63 -4.79 1.80 -10.08
C PHE A 63 -4.86 2.63 -8.81
N ALA A 64 -5.68 3.69 -8.78
CA ALA A 64 -5.85 4.51 -7.60
C ALA A 64 -6.51 3.74 -6.44
N LEU A 65 -7.48 2.86 -6.72
CA LEU A 65 -8.09 1.99 -5.72
C LEU A 65 -7.09 0.98 -5.17
N VAL A 66 -6.34 0.30 -6.04
CA VAL A 66 -5.29 -0.63 -5.61
C VAL A 66 -4.24 0.10 -4.78
N TYR A 67 -3.83 1.29 -5.22
CA TYR A 67 -2.83 2.07 -4.49
C TYR A 67 -3.36 2.55 -3.12
N LEU A 68 -4.62 2.95 -3.04
CA LEU A 68 -5.28 3.29 -1.77
C LEU A 68 -5.28 2.10 -0.80
N LEU A 69 -5.62 0.91 -1.30
CA LEU A 69 -5.54 -0.31 -0.50
C LEU A 69 -4.11 -0.55 0.00
N LEU A 70 -3.10 -0.40 -0.85
CA LEU A 70 -1.70 -0.53 -0.43
C LEU A 70 -1.33 0.48 0.66
N VAL A 71 -1.79 1.74 0.57
CA VAL A 71 -1.55 2.77 1.60
C VAL A 71 -2.23 2.39 2.92
N ILE A 72 -3.48 1.91 2.88
CA ILE A 72 -4.19 1.43 4.07
C ILE A 72 -3.45 0.24 4.69
N GLY A 73 -3.01 -0.72 3.86
CA GLY A 73 -2.22 -1.87 4.31
C GLY A 73 -0.88 -1.46 4.92
N ARG A 74 -0.19 -0.48 4.32
CA ARG A 74 1.05 0.08 4.89
C ARG A 74 0.80 0.70 6.25
N TYR A 75 -0.26 1.52 6.37
CA TYR A 75 -0.62 2.14 7.64
C TYR A 75 -0.89 1.07 8.71
N ALA A 76 -1.67 0.04 8.38
CA ALA A 76 -1.95 -1.06 9.30
C ALA A 76 -0.68 -1.84 9.67
N ASP A 77 0.23 -2.08 8.71
CA ASP A 77 1.47 -2.85 8.93
C ASP A 77 2.47 -2.13 9.84
N VAL A 78 2.50 -0.79 9.82
CA VAL A 78 3.42 -0.01 10.65
C VAL A 78 2.81 0.40 11.99
N THR A 79 1.48 0.63 12.06
CA THR A 79 0.83 1.12 13.29
C THR A 79 0.31 0.01 14.20
N ALA A 80 -0.17 -1.11 13.65
CA ALA A 80 -0.70 -2.19 14.48
C ALA A 80 0.35 -2.78 15.44
N PRO A 81 1.60 -3.07 15.02
CA PRO A 81 2.63 -3.51 15.96
C PRO A 81 2.97 -2.47 17.02
N ALA A 82 2.92 -1.18 16.68
CA ALA A 82 3.21 -0.10 17.61
C ALA A 82 2.12 0.08 18.68
N LEU A 83 0.84 -0.13 18.31
CA LEU A 83 -0.30 0.07 19.20
C LEU A 83 -0.71 -1.21 19.94
N PHE A 84 -0.62 -2.38 19.28
CA PHE A 84 -1.14 -3.64 19.79
C PHE A 84 -0.03 -4.66 20.11
N GLY A 85 1.25 -4.34 19.86
CA GLY A 85 2.38 -5.27 20.04
C GLY A 85 2.37 -6.46 19.08
N ARG A 86 1.43 -6.52 18.13
CA ARG A 86 1.29 -7.61 17.16
C ARG A 86 0.82 -7.10 15.80
N PRO A 87 1.14 -7.78 14.72
CA PRO A 87 0.58 -7.45 13.40
C PRO A 87 -0.93 -7.69 13.37
N ILE A 88 -1.62 -6.93 12.53
CA ILE A 88 -3.05 -7.08 12.32
C ILE A 88 -3.38 -8.46 11.73
N ASN A 89 -4.52 -9.02 12.14
CA ASN A 89 -5.11 -10.23 11.57
C ASN A 89 -6.56 -9.94 11.22
N LEU A 90 -6.84 -9.76 9.93
CA LEU A 90 -8.16 -9.34 9.45
C LEU A 90 -9.27 -10.28 9.91
N TYR A 91 -9.03 -11.60 9.93
CA TYR A 91 -10.05 -12.57 10.36
C TYR A 91 -10.50 -12.35 11.80
N TRP A 92 -9.56 -12.23 12.73
CA TRP A 92 -9.87 -12.06 14.15
C TRP A 92 -10.24 -10.61 14.49
N ASP A 93 -9.55 -9.63 13.90
CA ASP A 93 -9.70 -8.23 14.27
C ASP A 93 -11.00 -7.62 13.72
N LEU A 94 -11.46 -8.02 12.52
CA LEU A 94 -12.77 -7.64 12.00
C LEU A 94 -13.92 -8.12 12.89
N GLY A 95 -13.81 -9.30 13.47
CA GLY A 95 -14.78 -9.83 14.42
C GLY A 95 -14.90 -9.04 15.72
N GLN A 96 -13.88 -8.21 16.06
CA GLN A 96 -13.90 -7.36 17.25
C GLN A 96 -14.55 -5.98 17.01
N ILE A 97 -14.76 -5.58 15.74
CA ILE A 97 -15.32 -4.25 15.41
C ILE A 97 -16.65 -3.99 16.13
N PRO A 98 -17.63 -4.91 16.16
CA PRO A 98 -18.90 -4.67 16.88
C PRO A 98 -18.70 -4.40 18.36
N ARG A 99 -17.73 -5.09 19.00
CA ARG A 99 -17.41 -4.89 20.42
C ARG A 99 -16.77 -3.52 20.65
N PHE A 100 -15.85 -3.10 19.78
CA PHE A 100 -15.27 -1.76 19.83
C PHE A 100 -16.32 -0.68 19.67
N LEU A 101 -17.23 -0.82 18.71
CA LEU A 101 -18.33 0.13 18.52
C LEU A 101 -19.27 0.18 19.73
N SER A 102 -19.56 -0.97 20.35
CA SER A 102 -20.37 -1.03 21.58
C SER A 102 -19.71 -0.29 22.72
N VAL A 103 -18.41 -0.44 22.93
CA VAL A 103 -17.66 0.28 23.97
C VAL A 103 -17.58 1.78 23.62
N ALA A 104 -17.31 2.12 22.39
CA ALA A 104 -17.24 3.51 21.95
C ALA A 104 -18.59 4.22 22.14
N SER A 105 -19.70 3.56 21.87
CA SER A 105 -21.05 4.14 22.04
C SER A 105 -21.44 4.41 23.50
N GLN A 106 -20.71 3.84 24.47
CA GLN A 106 -20.90 4.16 25.90
C GLN A 106 -20.17 5.42 26.34
N HIS A 107 -19.14 5.85 25.60
CA HIS A 107 -18.27 6.97 25.98
C HIS A 107 -18.42 8.18 25.05
N PHE A 108 -18.92 7.97 23.83
CA PHE A 108 -19.08 9.01 22.81
C PHE A 108 -20.55 9.16 22.41
N ALA A 109 -20.98 10.39 22.19
CA ALA A 109 -22.32 10.64 21.66
C ALA A 109 -22.43 10.10 20.21
N ALA A 110 -23.64 9.70 19.80
CA ALA A 110 -23.87 9.16 18.46
C ALA A 110 -23.42 10.10 17.34
N TRP A 111 -23.57 11.42 17.52
CA TRP A 111 -23.12 12.40 16.53
C TRP A 111 -21.60 12.49 16.44
N GLU A 112 -20.84 12.26 17.54
CA GLU A 112 -19.36 12.25 17.53
C GLU A 112 -18.84 11.05 16.76
N LEU A 113 -19.45 9.87 16.94
CA LEU A 113 -19.12 8.68 16.19
C LEU A 113 -19.45 8.87 14.69
N ALA A 114 -20.62 9.46 14.38
CA ALA A 114 -20.99 9.75 13.00
C ALA A 114 -20.07 10.78 12.36
N ALA A 115 -19.71 11.86 13.08
CA ALA A 115 -18.78 12.87 12.60
C ALA A 115 -17.38 12.29 12.36
N THR A 116 -16.88 11.44 13.26
CA THR A 116 -15.60 10.75 13.10
C THR A 116 -15.63 9.82 11.88
N GLY A 117 -16.69 9.03 11.70
CA GLY A 117 -16.86 8.18 10.53
C GLY A 117 -16.88 8.97 9.22
N LEU A 118 -17.62 10.08 9.21
CA LEU A 118 -17.67 10.99 8.05
C LEU A 118 -16.28 11.59 7.75
N LEU A 119 -15.56 12.05 8.78
CA LEU A 119 -14.22 12.62 8.62
C LEU A 119 -13.25 11.59 8.01
N VAL A 120 -13.28 10.35 8.50
CA VAL A 120 -12.47 9.26 7.94
C VAL A 120 -12.84 8.97 6.50
N ALA A 121 -14.13 8.91 6.17
CA ALA A 121 -14.60 8.69 4.81
C ALA A 121 -14.17 9.82 3.86
N LEU A 122 -14.27 11.08 4.30
CA LEU A 122 -13.81 12.24 3.52
C LEU A 122 -12.28 12.23 3.34
N ALA A 123 -11.53 11.86 4.36
CA ALA A 123 -10.07 11.75 4.28
C ALA A 123 -9.64 10.66 3.27
N LEU A 124 -10.27 9.48 3.32
CA LEU A 124 -10.02 8.40 2.36
C LEU A 124 -10.42 8.79 0.94
N TRP A 125 -11.55 9.48 0.78
CA TRP A 125 -11.98 9.99 -0.52
C TRP A 125 -11.01 11.03 -1.08
N ALA A 126 -10.57 11.99 -0.25
CA ALA A 126 -9.58 12.99 -0.65
C ALA A 126 -8.25 12.34 -1.03
N LEU A 127 -7.77 11.39 -0.23
CA LEU A 127 -6.57 10.61 -0.53
C LEU A 127 -6.72 9.87 -1.86
N PHE A 128 -7.83 9.17 -2.08
CA PHE A 128 -8.13 8.51 -3.36
C PHE A 128 -8.05 9.48 -4.54
N ARG A 129 -8.64 10.69 -4.40
CA ARG A 129 -8.62 11.72 -5.45
C ARG A 129 -7.20 12.21 -5.73
N LEU A 130 -6.39 12.41 -4.69
CA LEU A 130 -4.99 12.82 -4.82
C LEU A 130 -4.14 11.72 -5.46
N LEU A 131 -4.30 10.47 -5.04
CA LEU A 131 -3.62 9.32 -5.63
C LEU A 131 -3.96 9.18 -7.12
N ARG A 132 -5.26 9.26 -7.46
CA ARG A 132 -5.71 9.21 -8.85
C ARG A 132 -5.09 10.33 -9.69
N LEU A 133 -5.13 11.57 -9.19
CA LEU A 133 -4.51 12.72 -9.86
C LEU A 133 -3.00 12.50 -10.06
N ALA A 134 -2.29 12.04 -9.04
CA ALA A 134 -0.86 11.77 -9.12
C ALA A 134 -0.55 10.67 -10.15
N ILE A 135 -1.33 9.59 -10.21
CA ILE A 135 -1.19 8.52 -11.19
C ILE A 135 -1.46 9.06 -12.62
N GLU A 136 -2.49 9.89 -12.81
CA GLU A 136 -2.77 10.50 -14.11
C GLU A 136 -1.62 11.44 -14.57
N VAL A 137 -1.04 12.21 -13.64
CA VAL A 137 0.11 13.07 -13.93
C VAL A 137 1.34 12.23 -14.27
N ALA A 138 1.65 11.22 -13.48
CA ALA A 138 2.76 10.30 -13.71
C ALA A 138 2.62 9.59 -15.07
N ALA A 139 1.41 9.14 -15.44
CA ALA A 139 1.15 8.49 -16.71
C ALA A 139 1.38 9.43 -17.91
N ARG A 140 1.02 10.72 -17.79
CA ARG A 140 1.30 11.72 -18.85
C ARG A 140 2.81 11.93 -19.06
N ASP A 141 3.58 11.94 -17.98
CA ASP A 141 5.04 12.09 -18.05
C ASP A 141 5.73 10.79 -18.49
N ALA A 142 5.08 9.63 -18.27
CA ALA A 142 5.54 8.34 -18.79
C ALA A 142 5.37 8.23 -20.32
N ALA A 143 4.42 8.96 -20.92
CA ALA A 143 4.10 8.84 -22.35
C ALA A 143 5.30 9.07 -23.30
N PRO A 144 6.08 10.16 -23.18
CA PRO A 144 7.24 10.37 -24.05
C PRO A 144 8.35 9.34 -23.83
N LEU A 145 8.48 8.78 -22.60
CA LEU A 145 9.44 7.73 -22.27
C LEU A 145 9.00 6.38 -22.87
N ALA A 146 7.70 6.07 -22.80
CA ALA A 146 7.13 4.86 -23.36
C ALA A 146 7.29 4.77 -24.88
N LEU A 147 7.24 5.91 -25.58
CA LEU A 147 7.46 5.99 -27.02
C LEU A 147 8.94 5.80 -27.41
N ARG A 148 9.87 6.11 -26.51
CA ARG A 148 11.32 5.87 -26.68
C ARG A 148 11.67 4.48 -26.15
N SER A 149 11.53 3.45 -26.98
CA SER A 149 11.65 2.04 -26.57
C SER A 149 12.90 1.69 -25.74
N ARG A 150 14.05 2.28 -26.03
CA ARG A 150 15.30 2.04 -25.29
C ARG A 150 15.26 2.61 -23.87
N ALA A 151 14.70 3.82 -23.70
CA ALA A 151 14.57 4.45 -22.37
C ALA A 151 13.56 3.70 -21.50
N ALA A 152 12.44 3.27 -22.09
CA ALA A 152 11.45 2.45 -21.39
C ALA A 152 12.02 1.09 -20.94
N LEU A 153 12.80 0.42 -21.79
CA LEU A 153 13.48 -0.83 -21.45
C LEU A 153 14.51 -0.63 -20.34
N GLY A 154 15.30 0.44 -20.40
CA GLY A 154 16.25 0.79 -19.34
C GLY A 154 15.58 1.06 -17.99
N ALA A 155 14.52 1.86 -17.98
CA ALA A 155 13.75 2.15 -16.76
C ALA A 155 13.08 0.89 -16.18
N THR A 156 12.51 0.04 -17.04
CA THR A 156 11.93 -1.24 -16.64
C THR A 156 13.00 -2.18 -16.06
N GLY A 157 14.14 -2.31 -16.74
CA GLY A 157 15.25 -3.13 -16.28
C GLY A 157 15.79 -2.68 -14.93
N LEU A 158 15.96 -1.37 -14.72
CA LEU A 158 16.38 -0.83 -13.43
C LEU A 158 15.35 -1.11 -12.32
N ALA A 159 14.06 -0.88 -12.58
CA ALA A 159 13.01 -1.15 -11.59
C ALA A 159 12.97 -2.64 -11.20
N VAL A 160 13.03 -3.54 -12.18
CA VAL A 160 13.07 -5.00 -11.94
C VAL A 160 14.33 -5.38 -11.16
N ALA A 161 15.50 -4.84 -11.51
CA ALA A 161 16.74 -5.10 -10.81
C ALA A 161 16.69 -4.65 -9.34
N LEU A 162 16.12 -3.48 -9.04
CA LEU A 162 15.95 -2.98 -7.67
C LEU A 162 15.00 -3.86 -6.86
N VAL A 163 13.88 -4.27 -7.44
CA VAL A 163 12.92 -5.17 -6.78
C VAL A 163 13.54 -6.53 -6.53
N ALA A 164 14.25 -7.09 -7.52
CA ALA A 164 14.92 -8.38 -7.40
C ALA A 164 16.05 -8.36 -6.36
N ALA A 165 16.88 -7.32 -6.33
CA ALA A 165 17.92 -7.14 -5.33
C ALA A 165 17.35 -7.08 -3.91
N ASN A 166 16.22 -6.37 -3.73
CA ASN A 166 15.52 -6.31 -2.44
C ASN A 166 14.95 -7.70 -2.05
N ALA A 167 14.34 -8.41 -2.99
CA ALA A 167 13.80 -9.77 -2.76
C ALA A 167 14.90 -10.79 -2.44
N ALA A 168 16.07 -10.66 -3.06
CA ALA A 168 17.24 -11.52 -2.81
C ALA A 168 17.93 -11.22 -1.46
N GLY A 169 17.42 -10.27 -0.66
CA GLY A 169 18.00 -9.94 0.64
C GLY A 169 19.39 -9.33 0.56
N VAL A 170 19.74 -8.71 -0.57
CA VAL A 170 20.99 -7.96 -0.72
C VAL A 170 20.99 -6.84 0.32
N LYS A 171 21.73 -7.07 1.41
CA LYS A 171 21.96 -6.07 2.47
C LYS A 171 22.89 -5.00 1.91
N ALA A 172 22.33 -4.04 1.19
CA ALA A 172 23.05 -2.80 0.94
C ALA A 172 23.31 -2.12 2.29
N THR A 173 24.48 -1.52 2.46
CA THR A 173 24.83 -0.69 3.63
C THR A 173 23.84 0.46 3.84
N TRP A 174 23.08 0.81 2.82
CA TRP A 174 21.96 1.74 2.82
C TRP A 174 20.77 1.08 2.15
N PRO A 175 19.69 0.74 2.89
CA PRO A 175 18.49 0.18 2.29
C PRO A 175 17.81 1.27 1.45
N ILE A 176 18.01 1.19 0.13
CA ILE A 176 17.42 2.14 -0.85
C ILE A 176 15.91 1.88 -1.00
N VAL A 177 15.48 0.65 -0.74
CA VAL A 177 14.11 0.18 -0.96
C VAL A 177 13.40 0.00 0.36
N ALA A 178 12.19 0.56 0.46
CA ALA A 178 11.31 0.39 1.62
C ALA A 178 10.81 -1.06 1.73
N LYS A 179 10.37 -1.45 2.91
CA LYS A 179 9.73 -2.75 3.12
C LYS A 179 8.45 -2.82 2.29
N PRO A 180 8.28 -3.84 1.43
CA PRO A 180 7.07 -3.96 0.60
C PRO A 180 5.83 -4.24 1.43
N VAL A 181 4.68 -3.73 0.98
CA VAL A 181 3.35 -3.96 1.61
C VAL A 181 2.71 -5.25 1.08
N THR A 182 3.04 -5.65 -0.14
CA THR A 182 2.47 -6.84 -0.80
C THR A 182 2.53 -8.11 0.05
N PRO A 183 3.64 -8.45 0.75
CA PRO A 183 3.70 -9.63 1.62
C PRO A 183 2.67 -9.59 2.77
N THR A 184 2.30 -8.41 3.25
CA THR A 184 1.27 -8.27 4.28
C THR A 184 -0.09 -8.75 3.77
N TYR A 185 -0.46 -8.40 2.54
CA TYR A 185 -1.69 -8.89 1.92
C TYR A 185 -1.66 -10.38 1.64
N VAL A 186 -0.52 -10.92 1.17
CA VAL A 186 -0.36 -12.37 0.98
C VAL A 186 -0.58 -13.10 2.31
N ARG A 187 0.07 -12.66 3.37
CA ARG A 187 -0.12 -13.24 4.72
C ARG A 187 -1.57 -13.16 5.18
N GLN A 188 -2.27 -12.03 4.96
CA GLN A 188 -3.69 -11.91 5.31
C GLN A 188 -4.57 -12.88 4.51
N ALA A 189 -4.30 -13.05 3.22
CA ALA A 189 -5.00 -14.02 2.39
C ALA A 189 -4.77 -15.46 2.87
N GLU A 190 -3.53 -15.82 3.22
CA GLU A 190 -3.20 -17.14 3.78
C GLU A 190 -3.92 -17.38 5.11
N LEU A 191 -3.96 -16.39 6.00
CA LEU A 191 -4.67 -16.47 7.28
C LEU A 191 -6.19 -16.66 7.06
N LEU A 192 -6.77 -15.94 6.11
CA LEU A 192 -8.18 -16.12 5.76
C LEU A 192 -8.45 -17.53 5.20
N VAL A 193 -7.65 -17.98 4.24
CA VAL A 193 -7.78 -19.33 3.66
C VAL A 193 -7.62 -20.40 4.72
N SER A 194 -6.66 -20.27 5.63
CA SER A 194 -6.46 -21.23 6.72
C SER A 194 -7.63 -21.26 7.70
N ALA A 195 -8.23 -20.10 7.99
CA ALA A 195 -9.39 -20.00 8.87
C ALA A 195 -10.64 -20.73 8.32
N PHE A 196 -10.79 -20.76 6.98
CA PHE A 196 -11.85 -21.49 6.29
C PHE A 196 -11.49 -22.94 5.94
N SER A 197 -10.29 -23.41 6.30
CA SER A 197 -9.81 -24.77 6.02
C SER A 197 -9.40 -25.49 7.31
N PRO A 198 -10.36 -25.99 8.12
CA PRO A 198 -10.09 -26.55 9.46
C PRO A 198 -9.10 -27.71 9.48
N GLY A 199 -9.03 -28.52 8.40
CA GLY A 199 -8.08 -29.63 8.29
C GLY A 199 -6.61 -29.23 8.21
N ARG A 200 -6.30 -28.00 7.79
CA ARG A 200 -4.94 -27.46 7.78
C ARG A 200 -4.50 -26.93 9.14
N LEU A 201 -5.44 -26.43 9.94
CA LEU A 201 -5.18 -25.99 11.31
C LEU A 201 -4.80 -27.16 12.22
N ALA A 202 -5.45 -28.31 12.07
CA ALA A 202 -5.13 -29.51 12.84
C ALA A 202 -3.74 -30.07 12.50
N ALA A 203 -3.28 -29.94 11.25
CA ALA A 203 -1.95 -30.37 10.82
C ALA A 203 -0.80 -29.42 11.24
N ALA A 204 -1.11 -28.17 11.58
CA ALA A 204 -0.14 -27.16 11.99
C ALA A 204 0.05 -27.08 13.51
N LEU A 205 -0.78 -27.75 14.31
CA LEU A 205 -0.62 -27.80 15.76
C LEU A 205 0.49 -28.79 16.12
N PRO A 206 1.45 -28.42 17.00
CA PRO A 206 2.42 -29.37 17.51
C PRO A 206 1.68 -30.50 18.25
N PRO A 207 2.19 -31.75 18.19
CA PRO A 207 1.57 -32.86 18.91
C PRO A 207 1.47 -32.48 20.40
N SER A 208 0.30 -32.69 20.98
CA SER A 208 0.10 -32.46 22.41
C SER A 208 1.10 -33.29 23.21
N PRO A 209 1.82 -32.73 24.19
CA PRO A 209 2.67 -33.52 25.06
C PRO A 209 1.79 -34.56 25.79
N SER A 210 2.09 -35.83 25.52
CA SER A 210 1.49 -36.99 26.26
C SER A 210 2.07 -37.11 27.64
#